data_6d4379f1e6fcdd628526747eb242afcf
#
_entry.id   6d4379f1e6fcdd628526747eb242afcf
#
_cell.length_a   1.000
_cell.length_b   1.000
_cell.length_c   1.000
_cell.angle_alpha   90.00
_cell.angle_beta   90.00
_cell.angle_gamma   90.00
#
_symmetry.space_group_name_H-M   'P 1'
#
loop_
_entity.id
_entity.type
_entity.pdbx_description
1 polymer ?
#
loop_
_entity_poly.entity_id
_entity_poly.type
_entity_poly.pdbx_seq_one_letter_code
_entity_poly.pdbx_strand_id
1 'polypeptide(L)'
;MTFKDTIALSWRNIAGNKLRTAITVAIIALGIFALILIITSIKAASNSLTTSFSTMGANSFSLRYKDRNIRIGGGRQRENAKTSKSALRTKKSNLGKIITYDEAKAFKQNYNFPATVGLSLMGSRNIVVNNELKKTNPDVTVLGGDENYLELNGYKIAVGRNFTPGEIETGRSICMLGSGVAQKLYPQNPQKAIDKVISVDHKPYRVIAVLEDKGSSAFFNTSKIIITSYNNIRRLYSTQNASFNVGIMVTDLKMMDIAIGEAKGTFRPIRKLDVKEEANFYIDKSDSIAEALLTNLGFLEKGTIGIAFITLIGAAIGLMNIMLVAVNERTKEIGLIKALGGTKKDIRAQFLYESVLISLLGAVVGIISGILLGNVVAILLKTGFVVPWGWVISGIFVCSFVGLAAGLYPAYKASKLDPIVALRYE
;
A
#
# COMPACT_ATOMS: atom_id res chain seq x y z
N MET A 1 -21.30 -22.70 -42.80
CA MET A 1 -20.73 -23.34 -41.55
C MET A 1 -21.55 -22.87 -40.35
N THR A 2 -21.88 -23.78 -39.41
CA THR A 2 -22.51 -23.35 -38.17
C THR A 2 -21.49 -22.76 -37.21
N PHE A 3 -21.95 -21.89 -36.29
CA PHE A 3 -21.05 -21.25 -35.30
C PHE A 3 -20.25 -22.28 -34.48
N LYS A 4 -20.89 -23.39 -34.12
CA LYS A 4 -20.25 -24.49 -33.38
C LYS A 4 -19.13 -25.16 -34.19
N ASP A 5 -19.34 -25.37 -35.50
CA ASP A 5 -18.37 -26.01 -36.39
C ASP A 5 -17.11 -25.14 -36.53
N THR A 6 -17.29 -23.82 -36.60
CA THR A 6 -16.18 -22.86 -36.73
C THR A 6 -15.29 -22.83 -35.46
N ILE A 7 -15.91 -22.89 -34.28
CA ILE A 7 -15.17 -22.95 -33.02
C ILE A 7 -14.44 -24.31 -32.88
N ALA A 8 -15.09 -25.42 -33.22
CA ALA A 8 -14.48 -26.73 -33.14
C ALA A 8 -13.28 -26.87 -34.08
N LEU A 9 -13.39 -26.34 -35.30
CA LEU A 9 -12.28 -26.27 -36.26
C LEU A 9 -11.13 -25.39 -35.73
N SER A 10 -11.45 -24.21 -35.21
CA SER A 10 -10.44 -23.33 -34.61
C SER A 10 -9.71 -24.00 -33.46
N TRP A 11 -10.40 -24.70 -32.59
CA TRP A 11 -9.80 -25.47 -31.49
C TRP A 11 -8.89 -26.61 -32.00
N ARG A 12 -9.32 -27.36 -33.00
CA ARG A 12 -8.52 -28.42 -33.60
C ARG A 12 -7.25 -27.92 -34.24
N ASN A 13 -7.30 -26.74 -34.88
CA ASN A 13 -6.13 -26.07 -35.45
C ASN A 13 -5.12 -25.61 -34.38
N ILE A 14 -5.62 -25.06 -33.27
CA ILE A 14 -4.82 -24.66 -32.11
C ILE A 14 -4.10 -25.90 -31.53
N ALA A 15 -4.82 -27.01 -31.37
CA ALA A 15 -4.27 -28.28 -30.84
C ALA A 15 -3.26 -28.97 -31.80
N GLY A 16 -3.38 -28.71 -33.11
CA GLY A 16 -2.51 -29.30 -34.14
C GLY A 16 -1.07 -28.77 -34.12
N ASN A 17 -0.89 -27.47 -33.81
CA ASN A 17 0.40 -26.77 -33.81
C ASN A 17 0.83 -26.34 -32.41
N LYS A 18 1.09 -27.32 -31.51
CA LYS A 18 1.31 -27.10 -30.08
C LYS A 18 2.40 -26.07 -29.75
N LEU A 19 3.57 -26.18 -30.42
CA LEU A 19 4.72 -25.29 -30.16
C LEU A 19 4.39 -23.81 -30.47
N ARG A 20 3.81 -23.57 -31.65
CA ARG A 20 3.41 -22.20 -32.07
C ARG A 20 2.37 -21.61 -31.14
N THR A 21 1.34 -22.40 -30.84
CA THR A 21 0.29 -21.96 -29.90
C THR A 21 0.86 -21.69 -28.51
N ALA A 22 1.73 -22.56 -28.00
CA ALA A 22 2.36 -22.35 -26.69
C ALA A 22 3.19 -21.06 -26.63
N ILE A 23 3.99 -20.77 -27.65
CA ILE A 23 4.79 -19.53 -27.71
C ILE A 23 3.86 -18.31 -27.75
N THR A 24 2.81 -18.36 -28.59
CA THR A 24 1.88 -17.23 -28.71
C THR A 24 1.11 -16.97 -27.42
N VAL A 25 0.60 -18.04 -26.80
CA VAL A 25 -0.08 -18.00 -25.50
C VAL A 25 0.87 -17.45 -24.43
N ALA A 26 2.14 -17.89 -24.42
CA ALA A 26 3.14 -17.42 -23.45
C ALA A 26 3.44 -15.92 -23.59
N ILE A 27 3.54 -15.39 -24.81
CA ILE A 27 3.77 -13.97 -25.02
C ILE A 27 2.62 -13.12 -24.45
N ILE A 28 1.37 -13.49 -24.75
CA ILE A 28 0.19 -12.80 -24.23
C ILE A 28 0.07 -12.99 -22.72
N ALA A 29 0.29 -14.22 -22.24
CA ALA A 29 0.22 -14.55 -20.84
C ALA A 29 1.24 -13.76 -20.00
N LEU A 30 2.48 -13.55 -20.49
CA LEU A 30 3.47 -12.73 -19.81
C LEU A 30 3.05 -11.28 -19.65
N GLY A 31 2.42 -10.68 -20.66
CA GLY A 31 1.90 -9.31 -20.57
C GLY A 31 0.82 -9.16 -19.49
N ILE A 32 -0.17 -10.04 -19.49
CA ILE A 32 -1.25 -10.04 -18.50
C ILE A 32 -0.77 -10.48 -17.12
N PHE A 33 0.13 -11.46 -17.05
CA PHE A 33 0.76 -11.90 -15.81
C PHE A 33 1.42 -10.74 -15.06
N ALA A 34 2.27 -9.97 -15.74
CA ALA A 34 2.95 -8.82 -15.13
C ALA A 34 1.95 -7.77 -14.61
N LEU A 35 0.91 -7.45 -15.39
CA LEU A 35 -0.14 -6.53 -14.98
C LEU A 35 -0.86 -7.01 -13.72
N ILE A 36 -1.39 -8.23 -13.74
CA ILE A 36 -2.19 -8.78 -12.64
C ILE A 36 -1.33 -8.99 -11.39
N LEU A 37 -0.08 -9.44 -11.53
CA LEU A 37 0.86 -9.60 -10.43
C LEU A 37 1.08 -8.27 -9.69
N ILE A 38 1.43 -7.21 -10.42
CA ILE A 38 1.72 -5.90 -9.83
C ILE A 38 0.44 -5.31 -9.20
N ILE A 39 -0.69 -5.38 -9.88
CA ILE A 39 -1.96 -4.87 -9.34
C ILE A 39 -2.42 -5.64 -8.10
N THR A 40 -2.28 -6.96 -8.08
CA THR A 40 -2.59 -7.77 -6.90
C THR A 40 -1.69 -7.37 -5.72
N SER A 41 -0.39 -7.17 -5.98
CA SER A 41 0.58 -6.72 -4.97
C SER A 41 0.26 -5.31 -4.44
N ILE A 42 -0.09 -4.36 -5.32
CA ILE A 42 -0.51 -3.01 -4.93
C ILE A 42 -1.78 -3.06 -4.07
N LYS A 43 -2.76 -3.87 -4.46
CA LYS A 43 -4.01 -4.00 -3.70
C LYS A 43 -3.79 -4.66 -2.34
N ALA A 44 -2.91 -5.65 -2.27
CA ALA A 44 -2.48 -6.25 -1.00
C ALA A 44 -1.80 -5.20 -0.10
N ALA A 45 -0.88 -4.40 -0.65
CA ALA A 45 -0.22 -3.32 0.09
C ALA A 45 -1.23 -2.25 0.57
N SER A 46 -2.16 -1.84 -0.29
CA SER A 46 -3.23 -0.90 0.06
C SER A 46 -4.11 -1.43 1.20
N ASN A 47 -4.53 -2.70 1.14
CA ASN A 47 -5.33 -3.32 2.19
C ASN A 47 -4.54 -3.39 3.51
N SER A 48 -3.24 -3.75 3.47
CA SER A 48 -2.37 -3.76 4.64
C SER A 48 -2.29 -2.38 5.30
N LEU A 49 -2.10 -1.34 4.50
CA LEU A 49 -2.06 0.03 4.97
C LEU A 49 -3.40 0.43 5.59
N THR A 50 -4.50 0.27 4.87
CA THR A 50 -5.84 0.66 5.35
C THR A 50 -6.18 -0.03 6.67
N THR A 51 -5.92 -1.34 6.79
CA THR A 51 -6.16 -2.08 8.03
C THR A 51 -5.28 -1.58 9.18
N SER A 52 -3.99 -1.30 8.91
CA SER A 52 -3.07 -0.78 9.91
C SER A 52 -3.48 0.61 10.42
N PHE A 53 -3.94 1.48 9.52
CA PHE A 53 -4.38 2.83 9.90
C PHE A 53 -5.74 2.85 10.59
N SER A 54 -6.68 2.00 10.21
CA SER A 54 -7.98 1.90 10.88
C SER A 54 -7.85 1.50 12.36
N THR A 55 -6.80 0.76 12.72
CA THR A 55 -6.48 0.39 14.10
C THR A 55 -5.67 1.45 14.85
N MET A 56 -5.17 2.49 14.19
CA MET A 56 -4.30 3.53 14.78
C MET A 56 -5.04 4.77 15.29
N GLY A 57 -6.37 4.74 15.39
CA GLY A 57 -7.19 5.87 15.85
C GLY A 57 -7.47 6.85 14.70
N ALA A 58 -8.37 6.47 13.79
CA ALA A 58 -8.73 7.25 12.60
C ALA A 58 -9.26 8.68 12.90
N ASN A 59 -9.72 8.92 14.13
CA ASN A 59 -10.32 10.18 14.57
C ASN A 59 -9.32 11.13 15.24
N SER A 60 -8.01 10.93 15.03
CA SER A 60 -7.00 11.72 15.72
C SER A 60 -6.12 12.52 14.76
N PHE A 61 -5.62 13.66 15.24
CA PHE A 61 -4.57 14.43 14.61
C PHE A 61 -3.51 14.83 15.63
N SER A 62 -2.34 15.22 15.18
CA SER A 62 -1.25 15.60 16.07
C SER A 62 -0.62 16.94 15.66
N LEU A 63 -0.26 17.75 16.65
CA LEU A 63 0.57 18.93 16.47
C LEU A 63 2.04 18.56 16.62
N ARG A 64 2.85 18.93 15.62
CA ARG A 64 4.30 18.62 15.56
C ARG A 64 5.09 19.83 15.11
N TYR A 65 6.37 19.86 15.47
CA TYR A 65 7.29 20.92 15.04
C TYR A 65 7.81 20.73 13.61
N LYS A 66 7.69 19.52 13.05
CA LYS A 66 8.23 19.15 11.73
C LYS A 66 7.24 18.26 10.99
N ASP A 67 7.13 18.50 9.71
CA ASP A 67 6.30 17.69 8.82
C ASP A 67 6.81 16.24 8.75
N ARG A 68 5.89 15.29 8.74
CA ARG A 68 6.18 13.85 8.67
C ARG A 68 6.25 13.40 7.21
N ASN A 69 7.10 14.05 6.40
CA ASN A 69 7.30 13.65 5.02
C ASN A 69 7.92 12.24 4.94
N ILE A 70 7.08 11.23 4.78
CA ILE A 70 7.51 9.87 4.40
C ILE A 70 7.79 9.92 2.90
N ARG A 71 9.05 10.15 2.54
CA ARG A 71 9.50 10.10 1.15
C ARG A 71 9.76 8.65 0.77
N ILE A 72 8.85 8.07 0.01
CA ILE A 72 9.07 6.82 -0.72
C ILE A 72 9.44 7.24 -2.16
N GLY A 73 10.72 7.13 -2.49
CA GLY A 73 11.23 7.52 -3.80
C GLY A 73 11.87 8.91 -3.83
N GLY A 74 13.15 8.98 -4.28
CA GLY A 74 14.03 10.14 -4.21
C GLY A 74 13.71 11.33 -5.11
N GLY A 75 12.48 11.76 -5.21
CA GLY A 75 12.06 12.97 -5.92
C GLY A 75 11.96 14.15 -4.95
N ARG A 76 12.80 15.17 -5.13
CA ARG A 76 12.58 16.50 -4.56
C ARG A 76 11.34 17.11 -5.24
N GLN A 77 10.14 16.81 -4.81
CA GLN A 77 9.06 17.75 -4.97
C GLN A 77 9.31 18.90 -3.96
N ARG A 78 9.97 19.94 -4.43
CA ARG A 78 9.68 21.28 -3.90
C ARG A 78 8.18 21.43 -4.14
N GLU A 79 7.38 21.45 -3.09
CA GLU A 79 6.12 22.16 -3.16
C GLU A 79 6.49 23.57 -3.65
N ASN A 80 6.28 23.80 -4.94
CA ASN A 80 6.05 25.12 -5.42
C ASN A 80 4.72 25.53 -4.78
N ALA A 81 4.78 26.02 -3.54
CA ALA A 81 3.78 26.93 -3.04
C ALA A 81 3.65 27.96 -4.19
N LYS A 82 2.53 27.89 -4.89
CA LYS A 82 2.15 28.94 -5.83
C LYS A 82 2.22 30.22 -5.02
N THR A 83 3.31 30.93 -5.18
CA THR A 83 3.54 32.23 -4.57
C THR A 83 2.48 33.13 -5.15
N SER A 84 1.32 33.22 -4.49
CA SER A 84 0.41 34.30 -4.77
C SER A 84 1.18 35.58 -4.50
N LYS A 85 1.00 36.60 -5.34
CA LYS A 85 1.69 37.90 -5.21
C LYS A 85 1.47 38.57 -3.84
N SER A 86 0.60 38.04 -2.96
CA SER A 86 0.40 38.47 -1.59
C SER A 86 1.39 37.85 -0.57
N ALA A 87 2.11 36.79 -0.92
CA ALA A 87 3.06 36.11 -0.03
C ALA A 87 4.39 36.89 0.19
N LEU A 88 4.61 37.97 -0.54
CA LEU A 88 5.80 38.84 -0.40
C LEU A 88 5.86 39.63 0.91
N ARG A 89 4.83 39.57 1.78
CA ARG A 89 4.76 40.29 3.06
C ARG A 89 4.64 39.42 4.31
N THR A 90 4.64 38.10 4.17
CA THR A 90 4.61 37.21 5.33
C THR A 90 6.02 37.03 5.87
N LYS A 91 6.23 37.43 7.13
CA LYS A 91 7.49 37.20 7.85
C LYS A 91 7.64 35.68 8.02
N LYS A 92 8.72 35.10 7.50
CA LYS A 92 9.01 33.67 7.72
C LYS A 92 9.17 33.44 9.22
N SER A 93 8.25 32.69 9.81
CA SER A 93 8.38 32.23 11.19
C SER A 93 9.61 31.34 11.36
N ASN A 94 10.09 31.15 12.58
CA ASN A 94 11.15 30.21 12.91
C ASN A 94 10.69 28.75 12.65
N LEU A 95 10.69 28.32 11.39
CA LEU A 95 10.39 26.97 10.99
C LEU A 95 11.37 26.00 11.65
N GLY A 96 10.86 25.00 12.36
CA GLY A 96 11.70 24.02 13.05
C GLY A 96 11.92 24.27 14.55
N LYS A 97 11.28 25.29 15.14
CA LYS A 97 11.27 25.46 16.60
C LYS A 97 10.54 24.29 17.25
N ILE A 98 11.23 23.55 18.12
CA ILE A 98 10.65 22.42 18.87
C ILE A 98 9.45 22.87 19.71
N ILE A 99 8.52 21.95 19.97
CA ILE A 99 7.42 22.16 20.93
C ILE A 99 7.94 21.81 22.30
N THR A 100 8.01 22.81 23.19
CA THR A 100 8.48 22.64 24.57
C THR A 100 7.42 21.99 25.45
N TYR A 101 7.81 21.51 26.61
CA TYR A 101 6.88 20.95 27.60
C TYR A 101 5.81 21.97 28.01
N ASP A 102 6.24 23.21 28.30
CA ASP A 102 5.33 24.27 28.79
C ASP A 102 4.31 24.66 27.70
N GLU A 103 4.73 24.71 26.43
CA GLU A 103 3.84 24.97 25.30
C GLU A 103 2.84 23.81 25.11
N ALA A 104 3.27 22.56 25.22
CA ALA A 104 2.41 21.40 25.11
C ALA A 104 1.41 21.30 26.27
N LYS A 105 1.86 21.56 27.51
CA LYS A 105 1.02 21.60 28.72
C LYS A 105 0.00 22.72 28.65
N ALA A 106 0.43 23.94 28.26
CA ALA A 106 -0.45 25.08 28.08
C ALA A 106 -1.53 24.79 27.02
N PHE A 107 -1.17 24.11 25.93
CA PHE A 107 -2.15 23.68 24.95
C PHE A 107 -3.17 22.71 25.54
N LYS A 108 -2.74 21.66 26.25
CA LYS A 108 -3.65 20.68 26.88
C LYS A 108 -4.63 21.34 27.85
N GLN A 109 -4.20 22.43 28.53
CA GLN A 109 -5.04 23.16 29.48
C GLN A 109 -6.01 24.16 28.81
N ASN A 110 -5.62 24.78 27.71
CA ASN A 110 -6.40 25.86 27.07
C ASN A 110 -7.24 25.37 25.89
N TYR A 111 -7.11 24.12 25.47
CA TYR A 111 -7.89 23.56 24.38
C TYR A 111 -9.25 23.06 24.90
N ASN A 112 -10.31 23.86 24.66
CA ASN A 112 -11.64 23.62 25.22
C ASN A 112 -12.59 22.84 24.31
N PHE A 113 -12.10 22.36 23.17
CA PHE A 113 -12.90 21.55 22.25
C PHE A 113 -13.20 20.17 22.87
N PRO A 114 -14.39 19.55 22.66
CA PRO A 114 -14.72 18.21 23.16
C PRO A 114 -13.88 17.14 22.45
N ALA A 115 -12.67 16.96 22.93
CA ALA A 115 -11.67 16.03 22.39
C ALA A 115 -10.74 15.53 23.48
N THR A 116 -10.21 14.35 23.32
CA THR A 116 -9.15 13.81 24.18
C THR A 116 -7.79 14.34 23.73
N VAL A 117 -7.09 15.03 24.62
CA VAL A 117 -5.75 15.57 24.35
C VAL A 117 -4.71 14.78 25.14
N GLY A 118 -3.66 14.32 24.46
CA GLY A 118 -2.54 13.61 25.07
C GLY A 118 -1.20 14.15 24.61
N LEU A 119 -0.23 14.04 25.50
CA LEU A 119 1.15 14.48 25.29
C LEU A 119 2.07 13.27 25.10
N SER A 120 2.95 13.36 24.12
CA SER A 120 3.95 12.32 23.91
C SER A 120 5.32 12.90 23.55
N LEU A 121 6.35 12.13 23.89
CA LEU A 121 7.74 12.45 23.61
C LEU A 121 8.44 11.21 23.11
N MET A 122 9.20 11.33 22.03
CA MET A 122 10.01 10.23 21.55
C MET A 122 11.26 10.10 22.41
N GLY A 123 11.50 8.88 22.92
CA GLY A 123 12.75 8.53 23.60
C GLY A 123 13.81 8.07 22.61
N SER A 124 14.31 6.85 22.79
CA SER A 124 15.36 6.28 21.95
C SER A 124 14.78 5.20 21.01
N ARG A 125 15.46 5.00 19.89
CA ARG A 125 15.20 3.92 18.94
C ARG A 125 16.36 2.93 18.94
N ASN A 126 16.10 1.75 18.42
CA ASN A 126 17.09 0.70 18.24
C ASN A 126 17.80 0.30 19.55
N ILE A 127 17.02 0.19 20.62
CA ILE A 127 17.53 -0.22 21.93
C ILE A 127 17.36 -1.71 22.18
N VAL A 128 18.19 -2.22 23.08
CA VAL A 128 18.10 -3.57 23.61
C VAL A 128 17.36 -3.56 24.95
N VAL A 129 16.46 -4.50 25.09
CA VAL A 129 15.76 -4.76 26.35
C VAL A 129 16.13 -6.14 26.83
N ASN A 130 16.46 -6.26 28.09
CA ASN A 130 16.85 -7.54 28.69
C ASN A 130 16.15 -7.76 30.05
N ASN A 131 15.85 -9.01 30.31
CA ASN A 131 15.61 -9.53 31.63
C ASN A 131 16.81 -10.39 32.06
N GLU A 132 16.75 -11.02 33.21
CA GLU A 132 17.85 -11.85 33.74
C GLU A 132 18.30 -12.96 32.78
N LEU A 133 17.40 -13.47 31.91
CA LEU A 133 17.63 -14.66 31.10
C LEU A 133 17.67 -14.40 29.58
N LYS A 134 17.02 -13.35 29.11
CA LYS A 134 16.81 -13.08 27.68
C LYS A 134 16.97 -11.60 27.31
N LYS A 135 17.35 -11.37 26.05
CA LYS A 135 17.48 -10.04 25.47
C LYS A 135 16.78 -9.94 24.14
N THR A 136 16.29 -8.74 23.79
CA THR A 136 15.74 -8.43 22.47
C THR A 136 16.86 -8.09 21.50
N ASN A 137 16.54 -8.04 20.20
CA ASN A 137 17.40 -7.40 19.21
C ASN A 137 17.38 -5.87 19.42
N PRO A 138 18.36 -5.12 18.89
CA PRO A 138 18.39 -3.66 18.97
C PRO A 138 17.40 -3.03 17.99
N ASP A 139 16.12 -3.35 18.12
CA ASP A 139 15.03 -2.90 17.24
C ASP A 139 13.81 -2.40 18.03
N VAL A 140 13.96 -2.22 19.33
CA VAL A 140 12.91 -1.72 20.22
C VAL A 140 12.96 -0.20 20.28
N THR A 141 11.78 0.43 20.26
CA THR A 141 11.62 1.88 20.41
C THR A 141 11.01 2.21 21.76
N VAL A 142 11.59 3.18 22.47
CA VAL A 142 11.03 3.72 23.72
C VAL A 142 10.27 5.00 23.42
N LEU A 143 9.04 5.06 23.90
CA LEU A 143 8.13 6.19 23.74
C LEU A 143 7.66 6.67 25.13
N GLY A 144 7.52 7.97 25.28
CA GLY A 144 6.91 8.58 26.46
C GLY A 144 5.51 9.06 26.14
N GLY A 145 4.56 8.69 26.98
CA GLY A 145 3.17 9.12 26.83
C GLY A 145 2.56 9.56 28.16
N ASP A 146 1.37 10.15 28.09
CA ASP A 146 0.48 10.35 29.22
C ASP A 146 -0.60 9.25 29.32
N GLU A 147 -1.58 9.45 30.19
CA GLU A 147 -2.72 8.55 30.40
C GLU A 147 -3.56 8.34 29.14
N ASN A 148 -3.63 9.32 28.26
CA ASN A 148 -4.43 9.33 27.03
C ASN A 148 -3.67 8.73 25.83
N TYR A 149 -2.35 8.51 25.97
CA TYR A 149 -1.50 8.07 24.87
C TYR A 149 -1.94 6.76 24.23
N LEU A 150 -2.38 5.79 25.05
CA LEU A 150 -2.82 4.48 24.54
C LEU A 150 -4.06 4.62 23.65
N GLU A 151 -5.06 5.34 24.12
CA GLU A 151 -6.31 5.58 23.41
C GLU A 151 -6.08 6.33 22.09
N LEU A 152 -5.34 7.44 22.16
CA LEU A 152 -4.98 8.27 21.00
C LEU A 152 -4.27 7.49 19.88
N ASN A 153 -3.47 6.51 20.27
CA ASN A 153 -2.74 5.69 19.31
C ASN A 153 -3.38 4.30 19.12
N GLY A 154 -4.59 4.05 19.67
CA GLY A 154 -5.35 2.81 19.55
C GLY A 154 -4.63 1.57 20.15
N TYR A 155 -3.81 1.73 21.18
CA TYR A 155 -3.25 0.61 21.93
C TYR A 155 -4.23 0.10 22.96
N LYS A 156 -4.36 -1.22 23.07
CA LYS A 156 -5.16 -1.88 24.09
C LYS A 156 -4.25 -2.63 25.06
N ILE A 157 -4.66 -2.68 26.32
CA ILE A 157 -3.96 -3.41 27.36
C ILE A 157 -4.48 -4.85 27.37
N ALA A 158 -3.59 -5.82 27.18
CA ALA A 158 -3.90 -7.24 27.31
C ALA A 158 -3.97 -7.65 28.78
N VAL A 159 -2.99 -7.22 29.59
CA VAL A 159 -2.91 -7.47 31.03
C VAL A 159 -2.21 -6.31 31.71
N GLY A 160 -2.67 -5.97 32.93
CA GLY A 160 -2.10 -4.87 33.70
C GLY A 160 -2.99 -3.64 33.72
N ARG A 161 -2.40 -2.46 33.86
CA ARG A 161 -3.10 -1.18 33.97
C ARG A 161 -2.39 -0.05 33.25
N ASN A 162 -3.12 1.04 33.01
CA ASN A 162 -2.58 2.28 32.48
C ASN A 162 -1.81 3.08 33.55
N PHE A 163 -1.09 4.12 33.12
CA PHE A 163 -0.45 5.10 34.00
C PHE A 163 -1.49 5.87 34.81
N THR A 164 -1.13 6.16 36.05
CA THR A 164 -1.85 7.16 36.85
C THR A 164 -1.22 8.55 36.66
N PRO A 165 -1.99 9.64 36.79
CA PRO A 165 -1.45 11.01 36.67
C PRO A 165 -0.23 11.25 37.57
N GLY A 166 -0.24 10.75 38.82
CA GLY A 166 0.89 10.89 39.74
C GLY A 166 2.16 10.16 39.29
N GLU A 167 2.03 9.00 38.63
CA GLU A 167 3.19 8.26 38.05
C GLU A 167 3.78 9.01 36.87
N ILE A 168 2.94 9.71 36.08
CA ILE A 168 3.38 10.52 34.95
C ILE A 168 4.14 11.76 35.46
N GLU A 169 3.57 12.47 36.45
CA GLU A 169 4.18 13.68 37.01
C GLU A 169 5.51 13.38 37.69
N THR A 170 5.59 12.31 38.48
CA THR A 170 6.83 11.91 39.17
C THR A 170 7.87 11.29 38.24
N GLY A 171 7.49 10.89 37.04
CA GLY A 171 8.40 10.26 36.08
C GLY A 171 9.02 8.95 36.58
N ARG A 172 8.25 8.13 37.31
CA ARG A 172 8.71 6.83 37.82
C ARG A 172 9.22 5.93 36.71
N SER A 173 10.21 5.09 37.02
CA SER A 173 10.74 4.10 36.08
C SER A 173 9.82 2.87 35.98
N ILE A 174 8.66 3.08 35.38
CA ILE A 174 7.66 2.07 35.05
C ILE A 174 7.43 2.05 33.53
N CYS A 175 7.08 0.91 32.99
CA CYS A 175 6.85 0.78 31.55
C CYS A 175 5.74 -0.22 31.21
N MET A 176 5.19 -0.06 30.02
CA MET A 176 4.31 -1.01 29.36
C MET A 176 5.07 -1.64 28.21
N LEU A 177 4.93 -2.95 28.02
CA LEU A 177 5.59 -3.71 26.95
C LEU A 177 4.66 -3.92 25.78
N GLY A 178 5.14 -3.65 24.56
CA GLY A 178 4.51 -4.15 23.36
C GLY A 178 4.52 -5.68 23.31
N SER A 179 3.52 -6.28 22.67
CA SER A 179 3.33 -7.74 22.57
C SER A 179 4.60 -8.47 22.13
N GLY A 180 5.30 -7.97 21.09
CA GLY A 180 6.51 -8.58 20.55
C GLY A 180 7.71 -8.54 21.50
N VAL A 181 7.83 -7.48 22.33
CA VAL A 181 8.86 -7.39 23.37
C VAL A 181 8.55 -8.37 24.49
N ALA A 182 7.27 -8.42 24.96
CA ALA A 182 6.84 -9.32 26.02
C ALA A 182 7.01 -10.77 25.59
N GLN A 183 6.64 -11.14 24.37
CA GLN A 183 6.79 -12.49 23.84
C GLN A 183 8.26 -12.91 23.72
N LYS A 184 9.16 -11.98 23.37
CA LYS A 184 10.60 -12.26 23.24
C LYS A 184 11.25 -12.49 24.61
N LEU A 185 10.87 -11.70 25.63
CA LEU A 185 11.43 -11.82 26.98
C LEU A 185 10.78 -12.96 27.77
N TYR A 186 9.50 -13.24 27.55
CA TYR A 186 8.70 -14.25 28.26
C TYR A 186 7.91 -15.14 27.28
N PRO A 187 8.55 -16.03 26.50
CA PRO A 187 7.90 -16.76 25.39
C PRO A 187 6.79 -17.70 25.83
N GLN A 188 6.91 -18.32 27.03
CA GLN A 188 5.92 -19.27 27.53
C GLN A 188 4.66 -18.58 28.07
N ASN A 189 4.81 -17.40 28.66
CA ASN A 189 3.70 -16.64 29.22
C ASN A 189 4.07 -15.15 29.30
N PRO A 190 3.71 -14.33 28.29
CA PRO A 190 3.96 -12.90 28.30
C PRO A 190 3.36 -12.14 29.48
N GLN A 191 2.28 -12.68 30.08
CA GLN A 191 1.61 -12.06 31.23
C GLN A 191 2.48 -12.09 32.49
N LYS A 192 3.42 -13.04 32.61
CA LYS A 192 4.38 -13.10 33.73
C LYS A 192 5.37 -11.94 33.77
N ALA A 193 5.34 -11.06 32.73
CA ALA A 193 6.14 -9.83 32.72
C ALA A 193 5.67 -8.79 33.75
N ILE A 194 4.39 -8.84 34.19
CA ILE A 194 3.82 -7.87 35.13
C ILE A 194 4.60 -7.90 36.46
N ASP A 195 4.84 -6.72 36.99
CA ASP A 195 5.62 -6.43 38.23
C ASP A 195 7.09 -6.87 38.20
N LYS A 196 7.58 -7.44 37.10
CA LYS A 196 9.00 -7.74 36.93
C LYS A 196 9.78 -6.49 36.61
N VAL A 197 11.04 -6.47 37.04
CA VAL A 197 12.00 -5.44 36.68
C VAL A 197 12.79 -5.92 35.47
N ILE A 198 12.82 -5.10 34.43
CA ILE A 198 13.59 -5.33 33.21
C ILE A 198 14.58 -4.19 33.00
N SER A 199 15.66 -4.45 32.30
CA SER A 199 16.59 -3.40 31.90
C SER A 199 16.28 -2.92 30.48
N VAL A 200 16.00 -1.64 30.35
CA VAL A 200 15.74 -0.94 29.09
C VAL A 200 16.86 0.04 28.88
N ASP A 201 17.71 -0.20 27.89
CA ASP A 201 18.90 0.65 27.64
C ASP A 201 19.74 0.86 28.93
N HIS A 202 20.05 -0.25 29.61
CA HIS A 202 20.79 -0.28 30.87
C HIS A 202 20.11 0.41 32.10
N LYS A 203 18.83 0.80 31.96
CA LYS A 203 18.07 1.44 33.05
C LYS A 203 16.97 0.50 33.54
N PRO A 204 16.78 0.34 34.86
CA PRO A 204 15.76 -0.54 35.41
C PRO A 204 14.37 0.06 35.28
N TYR A 205 13.41 -0.76 34.82
CA TYR A 205 11.99 -0.42 34.71
C TYR A 205 11.13 -1.54 35.27
N ARG A 206 10.11 -1.19 36.04
CA ARG A 206 9.06 -2.12 36.44
C ARG A 206 7.97 -2.18 35.38
N VAL A 207 7.61 -3.36 34.96
CA VAL A 207 6.53 -3.58 33.97
C VAL A 207 5.18 -3.48 34.65
N ILE A 208 4.29 -2.59 34.16
CA ILE A 208 2.93 -2.41 34.71
C ILE A 208 1.83 -2.92 33.76
N ALA A 209 2.14 -3.10 32.49
CA ALA A 209 1.20 -3.63 31.52
C ALA A 209 1.91 -4.34 30.36
N VAL A 210 1.20 -5.25 29.72
CA VAL A 210 1.51 -5.82 28.42
C VAL A 210 0.40 -5.42 27.46
N LEU A 211 0.77 -4.90 26.31
CA LEU A 211 -0.17 -4.44 25.29
C LEU A 211 -0.61 -5.61 24.40
N GLU A 212 -1.84 -5.52 23.90
CA GLU A 212 -2.33 -6.44 22.86
C GLU A 212 -1.51 -6.33 21.57
N ASP A 213 -1.50 -7.40 20.79
CA ASP A 213 -0.90 -7.36 19.47
C ASP A 213 -1.84 -6.62 18.52
N LYS A 214 -1.40 -5.48 18.05
CA LYS A 214 -2.09 -4.65 17.04
C LYS A 214 -2.03 -5.21 15.61
N GLY A 215 -1.37 -6.35 15.43
CA GLY A 215 -0.99 -6.81 14.10
C GLY A 215 0.22 -6.03 13.59
N SER A 216 1.34 -6.71 13.41
CA SER A 216 2.48 -6.13 12.72
C SER A 216 2.18 -6.08 11.22
N SER A 217 1.93 -4.90 10.64
CA SER A 217 2.04 -4.75 9.20
C SER A 217 3.51 -4.69 8.82
N ALA A 218 3.85 -5.08 7.60
CA ALA A 218 5.23 -5.00 7.10
C ALA A 218 5.79 -3.56 7.14
N PHE A 219 4.92 -2.56 7.22
CA PHE A 219 5.29 -1.14 7.22
C PHE A 219 5.43 -0.53 8.61
N PHE A 220 4.74 -1.07 9.63
CA PHE A 220 4.73 -0.51 10.98
C PHE A 220 4.82 -1.62 12.03
N ASN A 221 5.97 -1.68 12.70
CA ASN A 221 6.20 -2.65 13.77
C ASN A 221 5.76 -2.06 15.10
N THR A 222 4.46 -2.13 15.39
CA THR A 222 3.85 -1.61 16.62
C THR A 222 4.04 -2.54 17.83
N SER A 223 4.55 -3.76 17.62
CA SER A 223 4.75 -4.74 18.68
C SER A 223 6.10 -4.60 19.42
N LYS A 224 7.10 -3.94 18.78
CA LYS A 224 8.45 -3.77 19.34
C LYS A 224 8.64 -2.38 19.97
N ILE A 225 7.76 -2.04 20.88
CA ILE A 225 7.77 -0.76 21.59
C ILE A 225 7.79 -0.96 23.09
N ILE A 226 8.29 0.04 23.79
CA ILE A 226 8.12 0.25 25.23
C ILE A 226 7.53 1.63 25.43
N ILE A 227 6.47 1.71 26.23
CA ILE A 227 5.84 2.97 26.59
C ILE A 227 6.13 3.24 28.06
N THR A 228 6.65 4.43 28.35
CA THR A 228 6.85 4.96 29.72
C THR A 228 6.22 6.35 29.81
N SER A 229 6.31 7.03 30.98
CA SER A 229 5.81 8.39 31.07
C SER A 229 6.67 9.38 30.29
N TYR A 230 6.08 10.42 29.71
CA TYR A 230 6.86 11.45 28.99
C TYR A 230 7.88 12.16 29.94
N ASN A 231 7.58 12.32 31.23
CA ASN A 231 8.52 12.90 32.20
C ASN A 231 9.72 11.97 32.47
N ASN A 232 9.52 10.66 32.41
CA ASN A 232 10.63 9.71 32.50
C ASN A 232 11.57 9.85 31.28
N ILE A 233 10.98 9.93 30.07
CA ILE A 233 11.77 10.19 28.84
C ILE A 233 12.50 11.51 28.92
N ARG A 234 11.83 12.57 29.35
CA ARG A 234 12.41 13.90 29.52
C ARG A 234 13.63 13.88 30.45
N ARG A 235 13.55 13.11 31.53
CA ARG A 235 14.65 13.01 32.51
C ARG A 235 15.82 12.14 32.01
N LEU A 236 15.55 11.03 31.33
CA LEU A 236 16.55 10.00 31.05
C LEU A 236 17.06 9.97 29.61
N TYR A 237 16.29 10.47 28.66
CA TYR A 237 16.57 10.40 27.23
C TYR A 237 16.51 11.77 26.51
N SER A 238 16.12 12.84 27.22
CA SER A 238 15.91 14.13 26.57
C SER A 238 17.24 14.73 26.13
N THR A 239 17.38 14.90 24.83
CA THR A 239 18.38 15.76 24.22
C THR A 239 17.82 17.17 24.06
N GLN A 240 18.69 18.19 23.89
CA GLN A 240 18.26 19.59 23.69
C GLN A 240 17.26 19.81 22.54
N ASN A 241 17.13 18.83 21.64
CA ASN A 241 16.26 18.88 20.47
C ASN A 241 15.00 17.98 20.59
N ALA A 242 14.68 17.48 21.78
CA ALA A 242 13.48 16.67 21.99
C ALA A 242 12.22 17.55 21.93
N SER A 243 11.34 17.26 20.97
CA SER A 243 10.08 17.98 20.78
C SER A 243 8.91 17.15 21.24
N PHE A 244 8.00 17.76 21.98
CA PHE A 244 6.72 17.15 22.30
C PHE A 244 5.83 17.03 21.05
N ASN A 245 5.03 15.98 21.02
CA ASN A 245 3.90 15.85 20.11
C ASN A 245 2.62 15.96 20.95
N VAL A 246 1.67 16.74 20.47
CA VAL A 246 0.35 16.85 21.08
C VAL A 246 -0.62 16.08 20.19
N GLY A 247 -1.17 14.98 20.70
CA GLY A 247 -2.19 14.20 20.03
C GLY A 247 -3.58 14.68 20.45
N ILE A 248 -4.50 14.78 19.52
CA ILE A 248 -5.89 15.18 19.77
C ILE A 248 -6.78 14.16 19.07
N MET A 249 -7.76 13.60 19.79
CA MET A 249 -8.75 12.67 19.26
C MET A 249 -10.13 13.28 19.44
N VAL A 250 -10.86 13.43 18.34
CA VAL A 250 -12.23 13.93 18.33
C VAL A 250 -13.22 12.77 18.44
N THR A 251 -14.36 13.01 19.07
CA THR A 251 -15.41 12.00 19.23
C THR A 251 -16.14 11.74 17.91
N ASP A 252 -16.32 12.79 17.07
CA ASP A 252 -17.00 12.69 15.77
C ASP A 252 -16.06 13.17 14.66
N LEU A 253 -15.85 12.32 13.66
CA LEU A 253 -15.05 12.62 12.45
C LEU A 253 -15.53 13.88 11.71
N LYS A 254 -16.84 14.16 11.73
CA LYS A 254 -17.40 15.35 11.08
C LYS A 254 -16.91 16.64 11.71
N MET A 255 -16.50 16.59 12.96
CA MET A 255 -15.98 17.73 13.72
C MET A 255 -14.45 17.92 13.54
N MET A 256 -13.78 17.04 12.81
CA MET A 256 -12.33 17.04 12.66
C MET A 256 -11.77 18.38 12.17
N ASP A 257 -12.35 18.95 11.11
CA ASP A 257 -11.84 20.19 10.53
C ASP A 257 -12.10 21.40 11.44
N ILE A 258 -13.19 21.39 12.21
CA ILE A 258 -13.49 22.39 13.22
C ILE A 258 -12.49 22.28 14.37
N ALA A 259 -12.24 21.05 14.86
CA ALA A 259 -11.27 20.78 15.90
C ALA A 259 -9.85 21.21 15.50
N ILE A 260 -9.47 21.00 14.25
CA ILE A 260 -8.19 21.46 13.69
C ILE A 260 -8.13 22.99 13.65
N GLY A 261 -9.22 23.66 13.25
CA GLY A 261 -9.33 25.11 13.26
C GLY A 261 -9.13 25.70 14.66
N GLU A 262 -9.81 25.14 15.66
CA GLU A 262 -9.69 25.50 17.06
C GLU A 262 -8.28 25.21 17.61
N ALA A 263 -7.69 24.07 17.27
CA ALA A 263 -6.33 23.74 17.67
C ALA A 263 -5.30 24.74 17.11
N LYS A 264 -5.48 25.21 15.86
CA LYS A 264 -4.66 26.27 15.29
C LYS A 264 -4.84 27.58 16.05
N GLY A 265 -6.10 27.94 16.34
CA GLY A 265 -6.44 29.17 17.10
C GLY A 265 -5.81 29.16 18.47
N THR A 266 -5.91 28.06 19.21
CA THR A 266 -5.35 27.91 20.56
C THR A 266 -3.82 27.84 20.57
N PHE A 267 -3.20 27.18 19.59
CA PHE A 267 -1.74 26.98 19.63
C PHE A 267 -0.94 28.17 19.11
N ARG A 268 -1.48 28.99 18.20
CA ARG A 268 -0.79 30.19 17.68
C ARG A 268 -0.38 31.18 18.77
N PRO A 269 -1.27 31.60 19.73
CA PRO A 269 -0.89 32.47 20.84
C PRO A 269 0.17 31.84 21.75
N ILE A 270 0.05 30.54 22.06
CA ILE A 270 1.02 29.81 22.89
C ILE A 270 2.42 29.85 22.25
N ARG A 271 2.48 29.76 20.92
CA ARG A 271 3.71 29.87 20.13
C ARG A 271 4.15 31.31 19.89
N LYS A 272 3.40 32.30 20.39
CA LYS A 272 3.64 33.75 20.22
C LYS A 272 3.79 34.15 18.75
N LEU A 273 2.93 33.58 17.89
CA LEU A 273 2.90 33.87 16.46
C LEU A 273 1.97 35.06 16.19
N ASP A 274 2.46 36.01 15.38
CA ASP A 274 1.62 37.11 14.87
C ASP A 274 0.54 36.59 13.92
N VAL A 275 -0.57 37.33 13.77
CA VAL A 275 -1.66 36.97 12.84
C VAL A 275 -1.17 36.82 11.40
N LYS A 276 -0.15 37.59 11.01
CA LYS A 276 0.45 37.59 9.68
C LYS A 276 1.59 36.56 9.50
N GLU A 277 2.03 35.89 10.57
CA GLU A 277 3.08 34.88 10.50
C GLU A 277 2.50 33.53 10.08
N GLU A 278 3.24 32.76 9.28
CA GLU A 278 2.91 31.36 9.01
C GLU A 278 3.06 30.52 10.28
N ALA A 279 2.28 29.44 10.39
CA ALA A 279 2.40 28.52 11.51
C ALA A 279 3.79 27.85 11.49
N ASN A 280 4.48 27.85 12.64
CA ASN A 280 5.75 27.16 12.83
C ASN A 280 5.57 25.74 13.41
N PHE A 281 4.40 25.18 13.20
CA PHE A 281 4.02 23.83 13.58
C PHE A 281 3.17 23.19 12.47
N TYR A 282 3.16 21.89 12.43
CA TYR A 282 2.41 21.09 11.46
C TYR A 282 1.29 20.35 12.15
N ILE A 283 0.20 20.16 11.43
CA ILE A 283 -0.92 19.33 11.86
C ILE A 283 -0.96 18.11 10.97
N ASP A 284 -0.67 16.98 11.57
CA ASP A 284 -0.73 15.67 10.92
C ASP A 284 -2.05 14.99 11.30
N LYS A 285 -2.94 14.76 10.33
CA LYS A 285 -4.08 13.85 10.51
C LYS A 285 -3.55 12.41 10.51
N SER A 286 -4.12 11.54 11.32
CA SER A 286 -3.68 10.12 11.39
C SER A 286 -3.84 9.39 10.06
N ASP A 287 -4.78 9.79 9.22
CA ASP A 287 -5.06 9.27 7.89
C ASP A 287 -4.17 9.89 6.78
N SER A 288 -3.55 11.05 7.03
CA SER A 288 -2.74 11.75 6.01
C SER A 288 -1.56 10.91 5.49
N ILE A 289 -0.96 10.08 6.34
CA ILE A 289 0.12 9.17 5.96
C ILE A 289 -0.44 8.05 5.08
N ALA A 290 -1.60 7.50 5.46
CA ALA A 290 -2.28 6.48 4.66
C ALA A 290 -2.62 7.05 3.29
N GLU A 291 -3.20 8.25 3.24
CA GLU A 291 -3.57 8.94 2.01
C GLU A 291 -2.36 9.22 1.10
N ALA A 292 -1.26 9.70 1.67
CA ALA A 292 -0.01 9.92 0.94
C ALA A 292 0.56 8.62 0.36
N LEU A 293 0.54 7.52 1.15
CA LEU A 293 1.00 6.22 0.70
C LEU A 293 0.09 5.63 -0.38
N LEU A 294 -1.23 5.73 -0.21
CA LEU A 294 -2.21 5.28 -1.21
C LEU A 294 -2.10 6.07 -2.51
N THR A 295 -1.85 7.38 -2.44
CA THR A 295 -1.61 8.23 -3.62
C THR A 295 -0.36 7.78 -4.39
N ASN A 296 0.73 7.45 -3.68
CA ASN A 296 1.95 6.91 -4.30
C ASN A 296 1.71 5.53 -4.93
N LEU A 297 0.93 4.65 -4.28
CA LEU A 297 0.52 3.37 -4.86
C LEU A 297 -0.33 3.57 -6.12
N GLY A 298 -1.23 4.54 -6.13
CA GLY A 298 -2.01 4.92 -7.31
C GLY A 298 -1.15 5.41 -8.48
N PHE A 299 -0.02 6.07 -8.22
CA PHE A 299 0.94 6.43 -9.27
C PHE A 299 1.61 5.18 -9.87
N LEU A 300 2.02 4.22 -9.03
CA LEU A 300 2.56 2.93 -9.50
C LEU A 300 1.54 2.15 -10.33
N GLU A 301 0.26 2.15 -9.92
CA GLU A 301 -0.83 1.52 -10.67
C GLU A 301 -0.94 2.11 -12.09
N LYS A 302 -0.96 3.43 -12.22
CA LYS A 302 -1.00 4.12 -13.53
C LYS A 302 0.22 3.80 -14.39
N GLY A 303 1.41 3.76 -13.81
CA GLY A 303 2.64 3.36 -14.49
C GLY A 303 2.57 1.93 -15.03
N THR A 304 2.03 1.01 -14.22
CA THR A 304 1.84 -0.40 -14.59
C THR A 304 0.88 -0.56 -15.76
N ILE A 305 -0.21 0.21 -15.78
CA ILE A 305 -1.17 0.22 -16.91
C ILE A 305 -0.46 0.64 -18.19
N GLY A 306 0.39 1.68 -18.14
CA GLY A 306 1.16 2.13 -19.29
C GLY A 306 2.10 1.04 -19.86
N ILE A 307 2.83 0.36 -18.98
CA ILE A 307 3.72 -0.74 -19.35
C ILE A 307 2.91 -1.91 -19.94
N ALA A 308 1.79 -2.27 -19.31
CA ALA A 308 0.92 -3.35 -19.80
C ALA A 308 0.35 -3.04 -21.19
N PHE A 309 0.00 -1.79 -21.47
CA PHE A 309 -0.47 -1.38 -22.78
C PHE A 309 0.60 -1.57 -23.86
N ILE A 310 1.84 -1.18 -23.59
CA ILE A 310 2.99 -1.36 -24.50
C ILE A 310 3.24 -2.86 -24.73
N THR A 311 3.23 -3.68 -23.69
CA THR A 311 3.46 -5.14 -23.82
C THR A 311 2.35 -5.82 -24.59
N LEU A 312 1.09 -5.39 -24.44
CA LEU A 312 -0.05 -5.92 -25.19
C LEU A 312 0.02 -5.55 -26.68
N ILE A 313 0.50 -4.35 -27.03
CA ILE A 313 0.76 -3.99 -28.43
C ILE A 313 1.83 -4.91 -29.03
N GLY A 314 2.92 -5.14 -28.30
CA GLY A 314 3.95 -6.10 -28.72
C GLY A 314 3.40 -7.51 -28.93
N ALA A 315 2.55 -7.98 -28.01
CA ALA A 315 1.87 -9.27 -28.11
C ALA A 315 0.92 -9.33 -29.33
N ALA A 316 0.20 -8.24 -29.64
CA ALA A 316 -0.68 -8.15 -30.81
C ALA A 316 0.10 -8.27 -32.11
N ILE A 317 1.24 -7.59 -32.22
CA ILE A 317 2.14 -7.68 -33.39
C ILE A 317 2.71 -9.11 -33.51
N GLY A 318 3.12 -9.72 -32.40
CA GLY A 318 3.59 -11.10 -32.37
C GLY A 318 2.53 -12.09 -32.85
N LEU A 319 1.29 -11.97 -32.31
CA LEU A 319 0.16 -12.81 -32.73
C LEU A 319 -0.16 -12.61 -34.22
N MET A 320 -0.19 -11.37 -34.72
CA MET A 320 -0.44 -11.06 -36.12
C MET A 320 0.60 -11.73 -37.04
N ASN A 321 1.89 -11.66 -36.70
CA ASN A 321 2.96 -12.27 -37.50
C ASN A 321 2.83 -13.80 -37.52
N ILE A 322 2.53 -14.42 -36.38
CA ILE A 322 2.33 -15.86 -36.28
C ILE A 322 1.11 -16.31 -37.10
N MET A 323 0.02 -15.52 -37.05
CA MET A 323 -1.18 -15.82 -37.84
C MET A 323 -0.93 -15.65 -39.34
N LEU A 324 -0.10 -14.70 -39.79
CA LEU A 324 0.28 -14.54 -41.18
C LEU A 324 1.07 -15.76 -41.69
N VAL A 325 1.97 -16.30 -40.89
CA VAL A 325 2.68 -17.56 -41.21
C VAL A 325 1.70 -18.72 -41.29
N ALA A 326 0.76 -18.82 -40.35
CA ALA A 326 -0.27 -19.85 -40.36
C ALA A 326 -1.15 -19.81 -41.62
N VAL A 327 -1.51 -18.61 -42.11
CA VAL A 327 -2.25 -18.43 -43.36
C VAL A 327 -1.43 -18.97 -44.55
N ASN A 328 -0.15 -18.66 -44.63
CA ASN A 328 0.72 -19.14 -45.73
C ASN A 328 0.88 -20.66 -45.72
N GLU A 329 1.09 -21.29 -44.55
CA GLU A 329 1.21 -22.76 -44.41
C GLU A 329 -0.10 -23.51 -44.76
N ARG A 330 -1.25 -22.90 -44.49
CA ARG A 330 -2.59 -23.49 -44.75
C ARG A 330 -3.23 -23.01 -46.06
N THR A 331 -2.44 -22.49 -46.98
CA THR A 331 -2.96 -21.94 -48.24
C THR A 331 -3.76 -22.96 -49.04
N LYS A 332 -3.30 -24.22 -49.14
CA LYS A 332 -4.01 -25.32 -49.81
C LYS A 332 -5.34 -25.69 -49.11
N GLU A 333 -5.38 -25.72 -47.77
CA GLU A 333 -6.61 -26.00 -47.00
C GLU A 333 -7.66 -24.90 -47.23
N ILE A 334 -7.23 -23.63 -47.23
CA ILE A 334 -8.12 -22.48 -47.50
C ILE A 334 -8.66 -22.56 -48.94
N GLY A 335 -7.80 -22.93 -49.91
CA GLY A 335 -8.21 -23.14 -51.32
C GLY A 335 -9.24 -24.25 -51.44
N LEU A 336 -9.07 -25.38 -50.75
CA LEU A 336 -10.02 -26.48 -50.74
C LEU A 336 -11.37 -26.12 -50.12
N ILE A 337 -11.37 -25.40 -48.97
CA ILE A 337 -12.62 -24.93 -48.33
C ILE A 337 -13.39 -24.02 -49.28
N LYS A 338 -12.72 -23.13 -50.04
CA LYS A 338 -13.36 -22.27 -51.01
C LYS A 338 -13.86 -23.01 -52.24
N ALA A 339 -13.14 -24.02 -52.72
CA ALA A 339 -13.57 -24.88 -53.82
C ALA A 339 -14.81 -25.68 -53.51
N LEU A 340 -14.99 -26.07 -52.22
CA LEU A 340 -16.18 -26.75 -51.69
C LEU A 340 -17.32 -25.78 -51.36
N GLY A 341 -17.24 -24.49 -51.71
CA GLY A 341 -18.32 -23.51 -51.54
C GLY A 341 -18.23 -22.68 -50.28
N GLY A 342 -17.10 -22.71 -49.54
CA GLY A 342 -16.88 -21.85 -48.39
C GLY A 342 -16.81 -20.37 -48.75
N THR A 343 -17.50 -19.52 -48.01
CA THR A 343 -17.56 -18.08 -48.27
C THR A 343 -16.35 -17.33 -47.68
N LYS A 344 -16.08 -16.13 -48.21
CA LYS A 344 -15.05 -15.23 -47.63
C LYS A 344 -15.34 -14.89 -46.18
N LYS A 345 -16.62 -14.88 -45.77
CA LYS A 345 -17.03 -14.60 -44.38
C LYS A 345 -16.67 -15.75 -43.45
N ASP A 346 -16.88 -17.00 -43.91
CA ASP A 346 -16.56 -18.20 -43.12
C ASP A 346 -15.06 -18.25 -42.76
N ILE A 347 -14.20 -17.98 -43.76
CA ILE A 347 -12.76 -17.99 -43.59
C ILE A 347 -12.32 -16.87 -42.61
N ARG A 348 -12.85 -15.65 -42.79
CA ARG A 348 -12.57 -14.55 -41.85
C ARG A 348 -12.99 -14.90 -40.42
N ALA A 349 -14.19 -15.43 -40.25
CA ALA A 349 -14.69 -15.82 -38.93
C ALA A 349 -13.80 -16.89 -38.29
N GLN A 350 -13.38 -17.90 -39.05
CA GLN A 350 -12.50 -18.96 -38.55
C GLN A 350 -11.18 -18.40 -37.99
N PHE A 351 -10.46 -17.56 -38.75
CA PHE A 351 -9.19 -16.98 -38.32
C PHE A 351 -9.36 -15.97 -37.18
N LEU A 352 -10.47 -15.23 -37.13
CA LEU A 352 -10.79 -14.34 -36.01
C LEU A 352 -11.07 -15.12 -34.73
N TYR A 353 -11.85 -16.20 -34.80
CA TYR A 353 -12.08 -17.04 -33.62
C TYR A 353 -10.80 -17.70 -33.15
N GLU A 354 -9.93 -18.15 -34.06
CA GLU A 354 -8.61 -18.72 -33.71
C GLU A 354 -7.76 -17.71 -32.94
N SER A 355 -7.65 -16.47 -33.42
CA SER A 355 -6.87 -15.41 -32.73
C SER A 355 -7.47 -15.02 -31.38
N VAL A 356 -8.79 -14.92 -31.26
CA VAL A 356 -9.47 -14.61 -30.00
C VAL A 356 -9.31 -15.76 -28.99
N LEU A 357 -9.43 -17.02 -29.42
CA LEU A 357 -9.23 -18.18 -28.55
C LEU A 357 -7.80 -18.26 -28.01
N ILE A 358 -6.79 -18.01 -28.85
CA ILE A 358 -5.38 -17.96 -28.42
C ILE A 358 -5.17 -16.85 -27.39
N SER A 359 -5.75 -15.66 -27.63
CA SER A 359 -5.58 -14.54 -26.72
C SER A 359 -6.32 -14.76 -25.38
N LEU A 360 -7.48 -15.41 -25.40
CA LEU A 360 -8.19 -15.80 -24.18
C LEU A 360 -7.45 -16.86 -23.37
N LEU A 361 -6.85 -17.86 -24.03
CA LEU A 361 -6.00 -18.85 -23.35
C LEU A 361 -4.80 -18.15 -22.67
N GLY A 362 -4.15 -17.21 -23.37
CA GLY A 362 -3.08 -16.39 -22.80
C GLY A 362 -3.55 -15.57 -21.59
N ALA A 363 -4.73 -14.95 -21.69
CA ALA A 363 -5.31 -14.21 -20.59
C ALA A 363 -5.58 -15.09 -19.36
N VAL A 364 -6.18 -16.25 -19.53
CA VAL A 364 -6.47 -17.19 -18.43
C VAL A 364 -5.20 -17.63 -17.73
N VAL A 365 -4.18 -18.06 -18.48
CA VAL A 365 -2.89 -18.47 -17.93
C VAL A 365 -2.20 -17.31 -17.22
N GLY A 366 -2.18 -16.10 -17.83
CA GLY A 366 -1.57 -14.91 -17.26
C GLY A 366 -2.28 -14.45 -15.98
N ILE A 367 -3.63 -14.46 -15.96
CA ILE A 367 -4.43 -14.07 -14.79
C ILE A 367 -4.20 -15.03 -13.64
N ILE A 368 -4.29 -16.34 -13.86
CA ILE A 368 -4.11 -17.35 -12.81
C ILE A 368 -2.71 -17.24 -12.21
N SER A 369 -1.68 -17.23 -13.05
CA SER A 369 -0.29 -17.13 -12.59
C SER A 369 -0.02 -15.78 -11.90
N GLY A 370 -0.60 -14.67 -12.41
CA GLY A 370 -0.47 -13.33 -11.82
C GLY A 370 -1.13 -13.22 -10.44
N ILE A 371 -2.33 -13.81 -10.25
CA ILE A 371 -2.99 -13.87 -8.95
C ILE A 371 -2.19 -14.73 -7.98
N LEU A 372 -1.74 -15.91 -8.38
CA LEU A 372 -1.00 -16.81 -7.50
C LEU A 372 0.30 -16.17 -7.00
N LEU A 373 1.13 -15.65 -7.90
CA LEU A 373 2.39 -15.00 -7.51
C LEU A 373 2.19 -13.64 -6.84
N GLY A 374 1.17 -12.86 -7.23
CA GLY A 374 0.81 -11.61 -6.55
C GLY A 374 0.37 -11.83 -5.09
N ASN A 375 -0.28 -12.95 -4.79
CA ASN A 375 -0.66 -13.32 -3.43
C ASN A 375 0.51 -13.80 -2.55
N VAL A 376 1.67 -14.14 -3.12
CA VAL A 376 2.89 -14.33 -2.30
C VAL A 376 3.24 -13.03 -1.57
N VAL A 377 3.09 -11.88 -2.25
CA VAL A 377 3.27 -10.56 -1.61
C VAL A 377 2.21 -10.33 -0.52
N ALA A 378 0.95 -10.72 -0.76
CA ALA A 378 -0.11 -10.61 0.24
C ALA A 378 0.18 -11.44 1.51
N ILE A 379 0.73 -12.64 1.35
CA ILE A 379 1.16 -13.49 2.48
C ILE A 379 2.28 -12.81 3.28
N LEU A 380 3.30 -12.24 2.60
CA LEU A 380 4.39 -11.49 3.25
C LEU A 380 3.86 -10.27 4.02
N LEU A 381 2.83 -9.59 3.47
CA LEU A 381 2.18 -8.44 4.09
C LEU A 381 1.10 -8.82 5.12
N LYS A 382 0.82 -10.12 5.31
CA LYS A 382 -0.22 -10.65 6.22
C LYS A 382 -1.64 -10.09 5.97
N THR A 383 -2.00 -9.88 4.70
CA THR A 383 -3.29 -9.26 4.33
C THR A 383 -4.38 -10.25 3.89
N GLY A 384 -4.09 -11.54 3.92
CA GLY A 384 -5.00 -12.55 3.37
C GLY A 384 -5.00 -12.60 1.84
N PHE A 385 -5.82 -13.47 1.26
CA PHE A 385 -5.90 -13.69 -0.18
C PHE A 385 -6.65 -12.55 -0.88
N VAL A 386 -6.04 -11.96 -1.90
CA VAL A 386 -6.57 -10.81 -2.63
C VAL A 386 -6.77 -11.14 -4.11
N VAL A 387 -7.98 -10.91 -4.64
CA VAL A 387 -8.28 -11.01 -6.07
C VAL A 387 -8.77 -9.66 -6.59
N PRO A 388 -8.09 -9.06 -7.56
CA PRO A 388 -8.50 -7.79 -8.16
C PRO A 388 -9.57 -8.02 -9.27
N TRP A 389 -10.80 -8.41 -8.91
CA TRP A 389 -11.87 -8.80 -9.85
C TRP A 389 -12.10 -7.81 -10.99
N GLY A 390 -12.06 -6.50 -10.71
CA GLY A 390 -12.22 -5.47 -11.75
C GLY A 390 -11.14 -5.58 -12.83
N TRP A 391 -9.89 -5.85 -12.43
CA TRP A 391 -8.77 -6.01 -13.35
C TRP A 391 -8.79 -7.37 -14.08
N VAL A 392 -9.27 -8.42 -13.43
CA VAL A 392 -9.48 -9.74 -14.06
C VAL A 392 -10.48 -9.62 -15.22
N ILE A 393 -11.63 -9.01 -14.95
CA ILE A 393 -12.67 -8.83 -15.98
C ILE A 393 -12.16 -7.92 -17.10
N SER A 394 -11.56 -6.77 -16.78
CA SER A 394 -11.01 -5.86 -17.77
C SER A 394 -9.89 -6.51 -18.61
N GLY A 395 -9.03 -7.33 -17.99
CA GLY A 395 -7.99 -8.09 -18.68
C GLY A 395 -8.53 -9.04 -19.73
N ILE A 396 -9.62 -9.77 -19.42
CA ILE A 396 -10.30 -10.67 -20.38
C ILE A 396 -10.84 -9.87 -21.56
N PHE A 397 -11.51 -8.74 -21.30
CA PHE A 397 -12.03 -7.89 -22.37
C PHE A 397 -10.92 -7.30 -23.27
N VAL A 398 -9.86 -6.78 -22.65
CA VAL A 398 -8.73 -6.21 -23.39
C VAL A 398 -8.03 -7.27 -24.22
N CYS A 399 -7.79 -8.48 -23.68
CA CYS A 399 -7.19 -9.57 -24.45
C CYS A 399 -8.08 -10.02 -25.61
N SER A 400 -9.40 -10.10 -25.42
CA SER A 400 -10.33 -10.40 -26.49
C SER A 400 -10.26 -9.37 -27.61
N PHE A 401 -10.20 -8.09 -27.25
CA PHE A 401 -10.06 -7.01 -28.22
C PHE A 401 -8.71 -7.07 -28.95
N VAL A 402 -7.61 -7.30 -28.22
CA VAL A 402 -6.27 -7.46 -28.79
C VAL A 402 -6.22 -8.64 -29.76
N GLY A 403 -6.78 -9.78 -29.38
CA GLY A 403 -6.88 -10.96 -30.24
C GLY A 403 -7.66 -10.69 -31.52
N LEU A 404 -8.78 -9.98 -31.41
CA LEU A 404 -9.59 -9.59 -32.56
C LEU A 404 -8.81 -8.61 -33.48
N ALA A 405 -8.17 -7.57 -32.92
CA ALA A 405 -7.41 -6.59 -33.68
C ALA A 405 -6.22 -7.23 -34.40
N ALA A 406 -5.46 -8.09 -33.72
CA ALA A 406 -4.30 -8.80 -34.28
C ALA A 406 -4.71 -9.81 -35.37
N GLY A 407 -5.89 -10.42 -35.22
CA GLY A 407 -6.42 -11.39 -36.20
C GLY A 407 -7.04 -10.78 -37.45
N LEU A 408 -7.43 -9.50 -37.41
CA LEU A 408 -8.16 -8.84 -38.55
C LEU A 408 -7.38 -8.89 -39.87
N TYR A 409 -6.12 -8.46 -39.87
CA TYR A 409 -5.32 -8.41 -41.09
C TYR A 409 -5.02 -9.80 -41.66
N PRO A 410 -4.56 -10.80 -40.91
CA PRO A 410 -4.39 -12.17 -41.38
C PRO A 410 -5.68 -12.79 -41.90
N ALA A 411 -6.80 -12.64 -41.21
CA ALA A 411 -8.11 -13.13 -41.63
C ALA A 411 -8.57 -12.52 -42.96
N TYR A 412 -8.35 -11.21 -43.13
CA TYR A 412 -8.65 -10.54 -44.37
C TYR A 412 -7.78 -11.07 -45.51
N LYS A 413 -6.45 -11.23 -45.34
CA LYS A 413 -5.52 -11.80 -46.29
C LYS A 413 -5.94 -13.23 -46.71
N ALA A 414 -6.23 -14.10 -45.74
CA ALA A 414 -6.71 -15.47 -46.00
C ALA A 414 -7.99 -15.48 -46.82
N SER A 415 -8.93 -14.58 -46.53
CA SER A 415 -10.20 -14.51 -47.23
C SER A 415 -10.07 -14.05 -48.70
N LYS A 416 -8.98 -13.42 -49.11
CA LYS A 416 -8.75 -12.94 -50.50
C LYS A 416 -8.03 -13.96 -51.38
N LEU A 417 -7.48 -15.06 -50.84
CA LEU A 417 -6.78 -16.06 -51.65
C LEU A 417 -7.70 -16.63 -52.72
N ASP A 418 -7.17 -16.72 -53.94
CA ASP A 418 -7.86 -17.36 -55.06
C ASP A 418 -7.78 -18.88 -54.93
N PRO A 419 -8.90 -19.63 -55.02
CA PRO A 419 -8.90 -21.07 -54.84
C PRO A 419 -8.05 -21.80 -55.87
N ILE A 420 -7.97 -21.30 -57.12
CA ILE A 420 -7.16 -21.95 -58.18
C ILE A 420 -5.68 -21.77 -57.87
N VAL A 421 -5.29 -20.57 -57.50
CA VAL A 421 -3.89 -20.28 -57.16
C VAL A 421 -3.45 -21.02 -55.88
N ALA A 422 -4.36 -21.05 -54.87
CA ALA A 422 -4.11 -21.70 -53.60
C ALA A 422 -3.92 -23.23 -53.70
N LEU A 423 -4.62 -23.88 -54.61
CA LEU A 423 -4.48 -25.33 -54.83
C LEU A 423 -3.20 -25.70 -55.62
N ARG A 424 -2.66 -24.76 -56.41
CA ARG A 424 -1.42 -24.94 -57.17
C ARG A 424 -0.15 -24.51 -56.44
N TYR A 425 -0.32 -23.97 -55.20
CA TYR A 425 0.79 -23.53 -54.37
C TYR A 425 1.62 -24.75 -53.91
N GLU A 426 2.89 -24.80 -54.22
CA GLU A 426 3.85 -25.81 -53.78
C GLU A 426 4.40 -25.48 -52.41
#